data_d75497cfa108f451f5759d9b243baae8
#
_entry.id   d75497cfa108f451f5759d9b243baae8
#
_cell.length_a   1.000
_cell.length_b   1.000
_cell.length_c   1.000
_cell.angle_alpha   90.00
_cell.angle_beta   90.00
_cell.angle_gamma   90.00
#
_symmetry.space_group_name_H-M   'P 1'
#
loop_
_entity.id
_entity.type
_entity.pdbx_description
1 polymer ?
#
loop_
_entity_poly.entity_id
_entity_poly.type
_entity_poly.pdbx_seq_one_letter_code
_entity_poly.pdbx_strand_id
1 'polypeptide(L)'
;MTDSVKLATAYHEAGHAVLALALGRPVDRVTVVPDDKHAGMCRFGKGALKPTEDWLEREILIALGGIAAEARHTGQYAWDGAGRDQQYVHTLAVQRAGERRAERLQRRLLAKAEHLLGQEGHWRAVELIAAALVRLGTISGRAARHLYQQGCDAC
;
A
#
# COMPACT_ATOMS: atom_id res chain seq x y z
N MET A 1 15.07 -11.70 10.70
CA MET A 1 13.64 -11.63 10.28
C MET A 1 13.18 -13.03 9.91
N THR A 2 12.10 -13.50 10.50
CA THR A 2 11.52 -14.79 10.16
C THR A 2 10.83 -14.72 8.80
N ASP A 3 10.64 -15.87 8.17
CA ASP A 3 9.98 -15.93 6.86
C ASP A 3 8.55 -15.38 6.91
N SER A 4 7.82 -15.64 8.00
CA SER A 4 6.45 -15.13 8.16
C SER A 4 6.43 -13.60 8.29
N VAL A 5 7.40 -13.01 9.01
CA VAL A 5 7.52 -11.56 9.13
C VAL A 5 7.88 -10.93 7.80
N LYS A 6 8.81 -11.54 7.07
CA LYS A 6 9.20 -11.09 5.72
C LYS A 6 8.02 -11.13 4.76
N LEU A 7 7.22 -12.19 4.82
CA LEU A 7 6.04 -12.33 3.97
C LEU A 7 4.97 -11.28 4.32
N ALA A 8 4.73 -11.03 5.60
CA ALA A 8 3.80 -9.99 6.02
C ALA A 8 4.24 -8.61 5.53
N THR A 9 5.54 -8.30 5.66
CA THR A 9 6.11 -7.05 5.14
C THR A 9 5.95 -6.97 3.61
N ALA A 10 6.15 -8.08 2.90
CA ALA A 10 5.99 -8.12 1.44
C ALA A 10 4.55 -7.77 1.04
N TYR A 11 3.56 -8.31 1.71
CA TYR A 11 2.16 -7.97 1.46
C TYR A 11 1.85 -6.51 1.79
N HIS A 12 2.41 -6.01 2.88
CA HIS A 12 2.27 -4.61 3.26
C HIS A 12 2.77 -3.68 2.16
N GLU A 13 4.01 -3.88 1.72
CA GLU A 13 4.61 -3.03 0.68
C GLU A 13 3.93 -3.23 -0.68
N ALA A 14 3.50 -4.44 -1.00
CA ALA A 14 2.73 -4.72 -2.20
C ALA A 14 1.38 -4.00 -2.20
N GLY A 15 0.73 -3.90 -1.05
CA GLY A 15 -0.53 -3.17 -0.90
C GLY A 15 -0.39 -1.69 -1.22
N HIS A 16 0.67 -1.05 -0.71
CA HIS A 16 0.98 0.33 -1.06
C HIS A 16 1.18 0.48 -2.58
N ALA A 17 1.96 -0.40 -3.17
CA ALA A 17 2.29 -0.34 -4.59
C ALA A 17 1.05 -0.51 -5.48
N VAL A 18 0.20 -1.48 -5.17
CA VAL A 18 -1.00 -1.75 -5.98
C VAL A 18 -1.98 -0.59 -5.91
N LEU A 19 -2.25 -0.05 -4.72
CA LEU A 19 -3.16 1.09 -4.62
C LEU A 19 -2.57 2.35 -5.25
N ALA A 20 -1.26 2.56 -5.13
CA ALA A 20 -0.60 3.67 -5.83
C ALA A 20 -0.80 3.57 -7.34
N LEU A 21 -0.53 2.40 -7.92
CA LEU A 21 -0.67 2.17 -9.35
C LEU A 21 -2.12 2.28 -9.80
N ALA A 22 -3.05 1.72 -9.02
CA ALA A 22 -4.48 1.79 -9.31
C ALA A 22 -5.02 3.23 -9.29
N LEU A 23 -4.46 4.07 -8.41
CA LEU A 23 -4.90 5.45 -8.23
C LEU A 23 -4.05 6.47 -9.00
N GLY A 24 -3.16 5.99 -9.86
CA GLY A 24 -2.41 6.84 -10.78
C GLY A 24 -1.17 7.49 -10.18
N ARG A 25 -0.63 6.98 -9.08
CA ARG A 25 0.61 7.49 -8.51
C ARG A 25 1.79 6.61 -8.92
N PRO A 26 2.85 7.18 -9.51
CA PRO A 26 4.02 6.40 -9.92
C PRO A 26 4.74 5.76 -8.73
N VAL A 27 5.22 4.53 -8.92
CA VAL A 27 6.05 3.82 -7.95
C VAL A 27 7.47 3.76 -8.51
N ASP A 28 8.44 4.13 -7.68
CA ASP A 28 9.85 4.13 -8.04
C ASP A 28 10.53 2.80 -7.68
N ARG A 29 10.29 2.31 -6.48
CA ARG A 29 10.93 1.10 -5.96
C ARG A 29 10.12 0.52 -4.81
N VAL A 30 10.12 -0.79 -4.69
CA VAL A 30 9.52 -1.51 -3.56
C VAL A 30 10.55 -2.46 -2.98
N THR A 31 10.70 -2.49 -1.66
CA THR A 31 11.69 -3.34 -1.01
C THR A 31 11.16 -3.91 0.30
N VAL A 32 11.60 -5.13 0.62
CA VAL A 32 11.43 -5.74 1.94
C VAL A 32 12.76 -5.84 2.69
N VAL A 33 13.83 -5.28 2.11
CA VAL A 33 15.13 -5.20 2.78
C VAL A 33 15.05 -4.11 3.84
N PRO A 34 15.19 -4.45 5.13
CA PRO A 34 15.08 -3.46 6.19
C PRO A 34 16.26 -2.49 6.20
N ASP A 35 16.00 -1.26 6.59
CA ASP A 35 17.03 -0.27 6.89
C ASP A 35 16.89 0.15 8.36
N ASP A 36 17.65 1.20 8.78
CA ASP A 36 17.65 1.68 10.16
C ASP A 36 16.29 2.20 10.63
N LYS A 37 15.40 2.54 9.69
CA LYS A 37 14.13 3.21 9.98
C LYS A 37 12.91 2.42 9.53
N HIS A 38 13.07 1.47 8.59
CA HIS A 38 11.96 0.79 7.94
C HIS A 38 12.18 -0.72 7.87
N ALA A 39 11.12 -1.49 8.11
CA ALA A 39 11.11 -2.94 7.87
C ALA A 39 11.04 -3.25 6.37
N GLY A 40 10.41 -2.39 5.61
CA GLY A 40 10.32 -2.40 4.16
C GLY A 40 9.92 -1.00 3.70
N MET A 41 9.81 -0.80 2.41
CA MET A 41 9.46 0.51 1.85
C MET A 41 8.85 0.39 0.46
N CYS A 42 7.80 1.17 0.22
CA CYS A 42 7.35 1.48 -1.12
C CYS A 42 7.68 2.95 -1.38
N ARG A 43 8.61 3.19 -2.30
CA ARG A 43 9.05 4.53 -2.65
C ARG A 43 8.31 5.00 -3.90
N PHE A 44 7.74 6.20 -3.82
CA PHE A 44 6.96 6.76 -4.90
C PHE A 44 7.81 7.65 -5.79
N GLY A 45 7.55 7.59 -7.10
CA GLY A 45 8.29 8.37 -8.09
C GLY A 45 7.86 9.82 -8.13
N LYS A 46 8.72 10.64 -8.74
CA LYS A 46 8.49 12.07 -8.96
C LYS A 46 7.74 12.37 -10.27
N GLY A 47 7.17 11.35 -10.91
CA GLY A 47 6.46 11.55 -12.16
C GLY A 47 5.27 12.51 -12.03
N ALA A 48 4.76 12.95 -13.19
CA ALA A 48 3.58 13.79 -13.23
C ALA A 48 2.41 13.04 -12.57
N LEU A 49 1.96 13.56 -11.43
CA LEU A 49 0.76 13.05 -10.79
C LEU A 49 -0.44 13.48 -11.63
N LYS A 50 -1.32 12.54 -11.97
CA LYS A 50 -2.58 12.91 -12.59
C LYS A 50 -3.31 13.85 -11.63
N PRO A 51 -3.82 15.00 -12.08
CA PRO A 51 -4.65 15.83 -11.25
C PRO A 51 -5.81 14.98 -10.75
N THR A 52 -5.99 14.93 -9.44
CA THR A 52 -7.16 14.31 -8.83
C THR A 52 -7.84 15.36 -7.98
N GLU A 53 -9.17 15.30 -7.94
CA GLU A 53 -9.96 16.25 -7.16
C GLU A 53 -9.64 16.15 -5.67
N ASP A 54 -9.20 14.99 -5.21
CA ASP A 54 -8.89 14.77 -3.80
C ASP A 54 -7.60 13.97 -3.62
N TRP A 55 -6.47 14.67 -3.74
CA TRP A 55 -5.17 14.05 -3.56
C TRP A 55 -4.94 13.58 -2.13
N LEU A 56 -5.55 14.24 -1.12
CA LEU A 56 -5.44 13.81 0.27
C LEU A 56 -6.11 12.44 0.46
N GLU A 57 -7.29 12.25 -0.10
CA GLU A 57 -7.97 10.96 -0.06
C GLU A 57 -7.13 9.87 -0.73
N ARG A 58 -6.54 10.18 -1.88
CA ARG A 58 -5.66 9.25 -2.59
C ARG A 58 -4.48 8.81 -1.73
N GLU A 59 -3.79 9.77 -1.10
CA GLU A 59 -2.63 9.48 -0.27
C GLU A 59 -3.01 8.67 0.97
N ILE A 60 -4.16 8.95 1.57
CA ILE A 60 -4.68 8.16 2.68
C ILE A 60 -4.96 6.72 2.23
N LEU A 61 -5.61 6.54 1.09
CA LEU A 61 -5.92 5.21 0.55
C LEU A 61 -4.65 4.40 0.28
N ILE A 62 -3.63 5.02 -0.29
CA ILE A 62 -2.34 4.36 -0.56
C ILE A 62 -1.69 3.92 0.75
N ALA A 63 -1.66 4.80 1.76
CA ALA A 63 -1.08 4.47 3.06
C ALA A 63 -1.86 3.36 3.77
N LEU A 64 -3.19 3.41 3.73
CA LEU A 64 -4.03 2.35 4.30
C LEU A 64 -3.93 1.04 3.53
N GLY A 65 -3.57 1.10 2.24
CA GLY A 65 -3.44 -0.07 1.38
C GLY A 65 -2.42 -1.09 1.88
N GLY A 66 -1.30 -0.61 2.44
CA GLY A 66 -0.31 -1.50 3.04
C GLY A 66 -0.86 -2.23 4.27
N ILE A 67 -1.47 -1.48 5.17
CA ILE A 67 -2.07 -2.02 6.40
C ILE A 67 -3.16 -3.03 6.06
N ALA A 68 -4.04 -2.69 5.11
CA ALA A 68 -5.16 -3.52 4.72
C ALA A 68 -4.71 -4.80 3.99
N ALA A 69 -3.69 -4.71 3.13
CA ALA A 69 -3.15 -5.88 2.42
C ALA A 69 -2.50 -6.86 3.39
N GLU A 70 -1.72 -6.37 4.33
CA GLU A 70 -1.13 -7.20 5.37
C GLU A 70 -2.21 -7.90 6.18
N ALA A 71 -3.24 -7.16 6.61
CA ALA A 71 -4.35 -7.72 7.38
C ALA A 71 -5.13 -8.79 6.60
N ARG A 72 -5.34 -8.57 5.31
CA ARG A 72 -6.01 -9.57 4.46
C ARG A 72 -5.19 -10.86 4.35
N HIS A 73 -3.88 -10.74 4.26
CA HIS A 73 -2.97 -11.88 4.20
C HIS A 73 -2.88 -12.63 5.53
N THR A 74 -2.69 -11.90 6.64
CA THR A 74 -2.47 -12.51 7.97
C THR A 74 -3.77 -12.88 8.68
N GLY A 75 -4.88 -12.29 8.31
CA GLY A 75 -6.17 -12.46 8.96
C GLY A 75 -6.46 -11.49 10.10
N GLN A 76 -5.53 -10.58 10.41
CA GLN A 76 -5.74 -9.60 11.49
C GLN A 76 -4.92 -8.32 11.22
N TYR A 77 -5.43 -7.20 11.77
CA TYR A 77 -4.74 -5.92 11.68
C TYR A 77 -3.57 -5.85 12.67
N ALA A 78 -2.41 -5.42 12.17
CA ALA A 78 -1.19 -5.22 12.96
C ALA A 78 -0.95 -3.72 13.17
N TRP A 79 -1.82 -3.09 13.94
CA TRP A 79 -1.76 -1.64 14.16
C TRP A 79 -0.46 -1.19 14.82
N ASP A 80 0.11 -2.00 15.73
CA ASP A 80 1.37 -1.67 16.40
C ASP A 80 2.54 -1.59 15.43
N GLY A 81 2.54 -2.42 14.37
CA GLY A 81 3.58 -2.41 13.35
C GLY A 81 3.37 -1.34 12.27
N ALA A 82 2.25 -0.67 12.27
CA ALA A 82 1.87 0.31 11.24
C ALA A 82 2.00 1.76 11.73
N GLY A 83 2.74 2.02 12.80
CA GLY A 83 2.76 3.31 13.48
C GLY A 83 3.00 4.51 12.59
N ARG A 84 3.95 4.43 11.64
CA ARG A 84 4.24 5.53 10.71
C ARG A 84 3.12 5.77 9.72
N ASP A 85 2.62 4.72 9.10
CA ASP A 85 1.52 4.81 8.16
C ASP A 85 0.27 5.34 8.87
N GLN A 86 0.01 4.87 10.08
CA GLN A 86 -1.13 5.32 10.88
C GLN A 86 -1.02 6.80 11.26
N GLN A 87 0.16 7.26 11.67
CA GLN A 87 0.40 8.69 11.95
C GLN A 87 0.23 9.55 10.71
N TYR A 88 0.76 9.10 9.59
CA TYR A 88 0.64 9.79 8.32
C TYR A 88 -0.83 9.91 7.90
N VAL A 89 -1.57 8.80 7.97
CA VAL A 89 -3.00 8.76 7.67
C VAL A 89 -3.76 9.75 8.58
N HIS A 90 -3.47 9.74 9.87
CA HIS A 90 -4.13 10.66 10.81
C HIS A 90 -3.85 12.11 10.45
N THR A 91 -2.60 12.45 10.19
CA THR A 91 -2.21 13.81 9.79
C THR A 91 -2.97 14.27 8.54
N LEU A 92 -3.03 13.43 7.52
CA LEU A 92 -3.75 13.76 6.28
C LEU A 92 -5.26 13.83 6.51
N ALA A 93 -5.80 12.96 7.35
CA ALA A 93 -7.23 12.96 7.66
C ALA A 93 -7.64 14.23 8.41
N VAL A 94 -6.81 14.69 9.35
CA VAL A 94 -7.02 15.98 10.04
C VAL A 94 -6.97 17.12 9.04
N GLN A 95 -5.99 17.12 8.15
CA GLN A 95 -5.87 18.15 7.11
C GLN A 95 -7.10 18.18 6.19
N ARG A 96 -7.65 17.01 5.86
CA ARG A 96 -8.78 16.88 4.94
C ARG A 96 -10.14 17.19 5.58
N ALA A 97 -10.35 16.76 6.82
CA ALA A 97 -11.67 16.78 7.45
C ALA A 97 -11.72 17.51 8.79
N GLY A 98 -10.56 17.89 9.35
CA GLY A 98 -10.46 18.46 10.69
C GLY A 98 -10.40 17.36 11.77
N GLU A 99 -9.91 17.74 12.96
CA GLU A 99 -9.71 16.78 14.05
C GLU A 99 -10.97 16.03 14.45
N ARG A 100 -12.09 16.74 14.47
CA ARG A 100 -13.38 16.18 14.90
C ARG A 100 -13.86 15.04 13.99
N ARG A 101 -13.57 15.11 12.68
CA ARG A 101 -14.05 14.15 11.68
C ARG A 101 -12.99 13.21 11.15
N ALA A 102 -11.75 13.40 11.60
CA ALA A 102 -10.60 12.63 11.06
C ALA A 102 -10.77 11.12 11.24
N GLU A 103 -11.18 10.67 12.42
CA GLU A 103 -11.34 9.25 12.70
C GLU A 103 -12.43 8.62 11.83
N ARG A 104 -13.54 9.33 11.65
CA ARG A 104 -14.63 8.86 10.79
C ARG A 104 -14.17 8.73 9.33
N LEU A 105 -13.42 9.71 8.85
CA LEU A 105 -12.83 9.67 7.52
C LEU A 105 -11.88 8.48 7.37
N GLN A 106 -11.03 8.26 8.36
CA GLN A 106 -10.08 7.12 8.33
C GLN A 106 -10.82 5.79 8.22
N ARG A 107 -11.88 5.59 9.00
CA ARG A 107 -12.67 4.35 8.95
C ARG A 107 -13.33 4.16 7.58
N ARG A 108 -13.88 5.22 7.02
CA ARG A 108 -14.50 5.17 5.70
C ARG A 108 -13.49 4.83 4.61
N LEU A 109 -12.32 5.44 4.68
CA LEU A 109 -11.27 5.20 3.68
C LEU A 109 -10.59 3.85 3.87
N LEU A 110 -10.51 3.34 5.10
CA LEU A 110 -10.04 1.98 5.32
C LEU A 110 -10.98 0.96 4.64
N ALA A 111 -12.28 1.12 4.79
CA ALA A 111 -13.25 0.27 4.11
C ALA A 111 -13.12 0.37 2.59
N LYS A 112 -12.86 1.56 2.08
CA LYS A 112 -12.64 1.76 0.64
C LYS A 112 -11.34 1.09 0.17
N ALA A 113 -10.26 1.19 0.94
CA ALA A 113 -8.99 0.51 0.63
C ALA A 113 -9.18 -1.00 0.60
N GLU A 114 -9.87 -1.55 1.60
CA GLU A 114 -10.20 -2.98 1.65
C GLU A 114 -11.00 -3.42 0.42
N HIS A 115 -11.99 -2.62 0.03
CA HIS A 115 -12.79 -2.90 -1.16
C HIS A 115 -11.95 -2.90 -2.45
N LEU A 116 -11.09 -1.90 -2.61
CA LEU A 116 -10.20 -1.81 -3.78
C LEU A 116 -9.26 -3.01 -3.86
N LEU A 117 -8.66 -3.40 -2.74
CA LEU A 117 -7.76 -4.56 -2.68
C LEU A 117 -8.50 -5.87 -2.90
N GLY A 118 -9.77 -5.94 -2.53
CA GLY A 118 -10.61 -7.11 -2.72
C GLY A 118 -11.02 -7.37 -4.15
N GLN A 119 -10.83 -6.43 -5.06
CA GLN A 119 -11.06 -6.66 -6.49
C GLN A 119 -10.06 -7.71 -6.98
N GLU A 120 -10.55 -8.66 -7.77
CA GLU A 120 -9.78 -9.85 -8.15
C GLU A 120 -8.42 -9.51 -8.77
N GLY A 121 -8.39 -8.60 -9.72
CA GLY A 121 -7.15 -8.18 -10.38
C GLY A 121 -6.18 -7.49 -9.44
N HIS A 122 -6.66 -6.65 -8.55
CA HIS A 122 -5.83 -5.96 -7.57
C HIS A 122 -5.20 -6.94 -6.58
N TRP A 123 -5.99 -7.87 -6.04
CA TRP A 123 -5.46 -8.83 -5.08
C TRP A 123 -4.43 -9.75 -5.73
N ARG A 124 -4.69 -10.21 -6.97
CA ARG A 124 -3.73 -10.99 -7.71
C ARG A 124 -2.42 -10.22 -7.93
N ALA A 125 -2.50 -8.93 -8.24
CA ALA A 125 -1.32 -8.07 -8.36
C ALA A 125 -0.54 -7.97 -7.04
N VAL A 126 -1.26 -7.84 -5.91
CA VAL A 126 -0.62 -7.86 -4.58
C VAL A 126 0.15 -9.17 -4.36
N GLU A 127 -0.47 -10.29 -4.67
CA GLU A 127 0.17 -11.60 -4.53
C GLU A 127 1.42 -11.73 -5.41
N LEU A 128 1.35 -11.28 -6.66
CA LEU A 128 2.47 -11.33 -7.59
C LEU A 128 3.64 -10.44 -7.12
N ILE A 129 3.34 -9.23 -6.67
CA ILE A 129 4.36 -8.32 -6.17
C ILE A 129 4.97 -8.85 -4.86
N ALA A 130 4.14 -9.33 -3.94
CA ALA A 130 4.64 -9.91 -2.70
C ALA A 130 5.57 -11.10 -2.95
N ALA A 131 5.20 -12.00 -3.87
CA ALA A 131 6.04 -13.13 -4.23
C ALA A 131 7.39 -12.68 -4.82
N ALA A 132 7.38 -11.66 -5.68
CA ALA A 132 8.61 -11.12 -6.25
C ALA A 132 9.49 -10.49 -5.17
N LEU A 133 8.90 -9.77 -4.20
CA LEU A 133 9.63 -9.17 -3.08
C LEU A 133 10.28 -10.22 -2.19
N VAL A 134 9.58 -11.32 -1.90
CA VAL A 134 10.15 -12.40 -1.11
C VAL A 134 11.34 -13.04 -1.83
N ARG A 135 11.23 -13.23 -3.15
CA ARG A 135 12.28 -13.84 -3.95
C ARG A 135 13.47 -12.93 -4.20
N LEU A 136 13.24 -11.66 -4.51
CA LEU A 136 14.26 -10.73 -4.98
C LEU A 136 14.71 -9.71 -3.94
N GLY A 137 13.92 -9.48 -2.90
CA GLY A 137 14.16 -8.47 -1.88
C GLY A 137 13.72 -7.07 -2.28
N THR A 138 14.06 -6.66 -3.48
CA THR A 138 13.75 -5.32 -4.02
C THR A 138 13.36 -5.45 -5.48
N ILE A 139 12.34 -4.70 -5.90
CA ILE A 139 11.94 -4.59 -7.30
C ILE A 139 11.83 -3.12 -7.69
N SER A 140 12.06 -2.85 -8.99
CA SER A 140 11.90 -1.51 -9.53
C SER A 140 10.42 -1.15 -9.68
N GLY A 141 10.12 0.14 -9.81
CA GLY A 141 8.77 0.60 -10.13
C GLY A 141 8.26 0.04 -11.46
N ARG A 142 9.17 -0.13 -12.43
CA ARG A 142 8.83 -0.74 -13.72
C ARG A 142 8.39 -2.20 -13.55
N ALA A 143 9.10 -2.97 -12.74
CA ALA A 143 8.74 -4.35 -12.44
C ALA A 143 7.41 -4.41 -11.70
N ALA A 144 7.20 -3.54 -10.72
CA ALA A 144 5.94 -3.46 -9.98
C ALA A 144 4.76 -3.18 -10.91
N ARG A 145 4.93 -2.23 -11.83
CA ARG A 145 3.89 -1.90 -12.82
C ARG A 145 3.58 -3.08 -13.73
N HIS A 146 4.62 -3.79 -14.19
CA HIS A 146 4.44 -4.98 -15.02
C HIS A 146 3.62 -6.06 -14.30
N LEU A 147 3.96 -6.33 -13.03
CA LEU A 147 3.24 -7.31 -12.23
C LEU A 147 1.80 -6.86 -11.93
N TYR A 148 1.60 -5.57 -11.70
CA TYR A 148 0.27 -5.00 -11.52
C TYR A 148 -0.59 -5.24 -12.77
N GLN A 149 -0.07 -4.93 -13.94
CA GLN A 149 -0.78 -5.14 -15.20
C GLN A 149 -1.07 -6.63 -15.43
N GLN A 150 -0.10 -7.49 -15.15
CA GLN A 150 -0.27 -8.94 -15.26
C GLN A 150 -1.39 -9.46 -14.36
N GLY A 151 -1.47 -8.96 -13.13
CA GLY A 151 -2.55 -9.32 -12.22
C GLY A 151 -3.92 -8.86 -12.72
N CYS A 152 -4.00 -7.62 -13.20
CA CYS A 152 -5.25 -7.05 -13.70
C CYS A 152 -5.71 -7.73 -15.01
N ASP A 153 -4.79 -8.10 -15.89
CA ASP A 153 -5.11 -8.71 -17.18
C ASP A 153 -5.54 -10.17 -17.06
N ALA A 154 -5.23 -10.83 -15.95
CA ALA A 154 -5.57 -12.24 -15.73
C ALA A 154 -7.02 -12.46 -15.28
N CYS A 155 -7.80 -11.41 -15.15
CA CYS A 155 -9.20 -11.46 -14.69
C CYS A 155 -10.20 -11.38 -15.84
#